data_41e9702ed30790d5ba943f37c808da44
#
_entry.id   41e9702ed30790d5ba943f37c808da44
#
_cell.length_a   1.000
_cell.length_b   1.000
_cell.length_c   1.000
_cell.angle_alpha   90.00
_cell.angle_beta   90.00
_cell.angle_gamma   90.00
#
_symmetry.space_group_name_H-M   'P 1'
#
loop_
_entity.id
_entity.type
_entity.pdbx_description
1 polymer ?
#
loop_
_entity_poly.entity_id
_entity_poly.type
_entity_poly.pdbx_seq_one_letter_code
_entity_poly.pdbx_strand_id
1 'polypeptide(L)'
;MITYTTGNLVEVQADALVNTVNEIGVMGKGIALQFKDAFPEASHAYMDAAKRGDVQVGRVLVTPTHALSGPRWVIHFPTKRHWRHPSKLQWVRDGLADLRRVILELDISSIAVPPLGCGNGGLDWSDVRPLIEEELGDLEGVEVLAFEPSARYAAKPKQRGVEQLTAARALVAEMIRRYSVLGMGCTNLEVQKLAWFLQRAFKVAGTGDPLRLRFTANRYGP
;
A
#
# COMPACT_ATOMS: atom_id res chain seq x y z
N MET A 1 -22.71 16.05 -6.85
CA MET A 1 -22.49 15.54 -8.25
C MET A 1 -21.17 14.80 -8.31
N ILE A 2 -21.13 13.59 -8.92
CA ILE A 2 -19.85 12.83 -9.10
C ILE A 2 -19.24 13.14 -10.46
N THR A 3 -17.98 13.54 -10.47
CA THR A 3 -17.17 13.74 -11.68
C THR A 3 -16.04 12.71 -11.71
N TYR A 4 -15.90 11.96 -12.81
CA TYR A 4 -14.81 11.00 -12.98
C TYR A 4 -13.62 11.66 -13.65
N THR A 5 -12.42 11.40 -13.11
CA THR A 5 -11.18 12.00 -13.59
C THR A 5 -9.99 11.06 -13.45
N THR A 6 -8.87 11.45 -14.03
CA THR A 6 -7.57 10.76 -13.88
C THR A 6 -6.50 11.79 -13.55
N GLY A 7 -5.40 11.37 -12.94
CA GLY A 7 -4.30 12.28 -12.62
C GLY A 7 -3.70 12.07 -11.24
N ASN A 8 -3.12 13.15 -10.69
CA ASN A 8 -2.50 13.12 -9.36
C ASN A 8 -3.47 13.68 -8.31
N LEU A 9 -4.04 12.80 -7.49
CA LEU A 9 -5.05 13.16 -6.50
C LEU A 9 -4.52 14.15 -5.44
N VAL A 10 -3.25 14.09 -5.08
CA VAL A 10 -2.68 14.97 -4.05
C VAL A 10 -2.51 16.43 -4.51
N GLU A 11 -2.65 16.70 -5.82
CA GLU A 11 -2.54 18.04 -6.41
C GLU A 11 -3.91 18.69 -6.63
N VAL A 12 -5.00 17.98 -6.34
CA VAL A 12 -6.36 18.47 -6.57
C VAL A 12 -6.79 19.47 -5.51
N GLN A 13 -7.46 20.52 -5.95
CA GLN A 13 -8.09 21.49 -5.06
C GLN A 13 -9.45 20.94 -4.63
N ALA A 14 -9.53 20.45 -3.41
CA ALA A 14 -10.76 19.98 -2.77
C ALA A 14 -10.66 20.19 -1.25
N ASP A 15 -11.77 20.24 -0.56
CA ASP A 15 -11.83 20.38 0.89
C ASP A 15 -11.21 19.16 1.60
N ALA A 16 -11.42 17.98 1.02
CA ALA A 16 -10.92 16.73 1.56
C ALA A 16 -10.30 15.82 0.51
N LEU A 17 -9.22 15.16 0.86
CA LEU A 17 -8.57 14.14 0.03
C LEU A 17 -8.61 12.78 0.73
N VAL A 18 -9.05 11.75 0.01
CA VAL A 18 -9.10 10.38 0.54
C VAL A 18 -7.80 9.64 0.24
N ASN A 19 -7.19 9.10 1.29
CA ASN A 19 -5.97 8.31 1.25
C ASN A 19 -6.25 6.84 1.54
N THR A 20 -6.02 5.94 0.59
CA THR A 20 -6.18 4.50 0.82
C THR A 20 -5.03 3.92 1.64
N VAL A 21 -5.38 3.33 2.79
CA VAL A 21 -4.42 2.86 3.80
C VAL A 21 -4.69 1.43 4.25
N ASN A 22 -3.97 0.97 5.27
CA ASN A 22 -4.15 -0.31 5.96
C ASN A 22 -4.21 -0.13 7.48
N GLU A 23 -4.62 -1.16 8.23
CA GLU A 23 -4.77 -1.06 9.69
C GLU A 23 -3.44 -0.96 10.46
N ILE A 24 -2.30 -1.29 9.84
CA ILE A 24 -0.99 -1.39 10.53
C ILE A 24 -0.05 -0.21 10.28
N GLY A 25 -0.49 0.85 9.63
CA GLY A 25 0.29 2.09 9.51
C GLY A 25 1.40 2.08 8.44
N VAL A 26 1.40 1.14 7.48
CA VAL A 26 2.45 1.07 6.45
C VAL A 26 2.06 1.90 5.22
N MET A 27 2.88 2.90 4.90
CA MET A 27 2.72 3.83 3.77
C MET A 27 3.93 3.77 2.82
N GLY A 28 4.24 2.58 2.30
CA GLY A 28 5.47 2.34 1.52
C GLY A 28 5.31 2.35 0.01
N LYS A 29 4.08 2.41 -0.54
CA LYS A 29 3.81 2.32 -1.98
C LYS A 29 2.50 3.01 -2.37
N GLY A 30 2.37 3.31 -3.67
CA GLY A 30 1.16 3.84 -4.27
C GLY A 30 0.76 5.19 -3.70
N ILE A 31 -0.55 5.43 -3.62
CA ILE A 31 -1.10 6.71 -3.17
C ILE A 31 -0.73 7.01 -1.71
N ALA A 32 -0.67 6.01 -0.83
CA ALA A 32 -0.28 6.21 0.57
C ALA A 32 1.12 6.82 0.71
N LEU A 33 2.08 6.42 -0.13
CA LEU A 33 3.41 7.04 -0.14
C LEU A 33 3.35 8.50 -0.57
N GLN A 34 2.56 8.84 -1.61
CA GLN A 34 2.38 10.22 -2.07
C GLN A 34 1.77 11.10 -0.96
N PHE A 35 0.78 10.60 -0.24
CA PHE A 35 0.21 11.30 0.92
C PHE A 35 1.22 11.48 2.06
N LYS A 36 2.09 10.51 2.29
CA LYS A 36 3.14 10.62 3.29
C LYS A 36 4.10 11.76 2.98
N ASP A 37 4.41 11.96 1.71
CA ASP A 37 5.34 13.00 1.26
C ASP A 37 4.64 14.38 1.22
N ALA A 38 3.37 14.42 0.78
CA ALA A 38 2.61 15.67 0.63
C ALA A 38 2.00 16.18 1.97
N PHE A 39 1.60 15.27 2.87
CA PHE A 39 0.92 15.57 4.13
C PHE A 39 1.56 14.81 5.29
N PRO A 40 2.80 15.16 5.70
CA PRO A 40 3.56 14.40 6.69
C PRO A 40 2.89 14.38 8.07
N GLU A 41 2.30 15.49 8.52
CA GLU A 41 1.63 15.56 9.84
C GLU A 41 0.39 14.65 9.90
N ALA A 42 -0.49 14.72 8.90
CA ALA A 42 -1.65 13.84 8.79
C ALA A 42 -1.24 12.37 8.70
N SER A 43 -0.14 12.08 8.00
CA SER A 43 0.41 10.74 7.88
C SER A 43 1.00 10.21 9.19
N HIS A 44 1.64 11.06 9.99
CA HIS A 44 2.11 10.70 11.33
C HIS A 44 0.94 10.41 12.26
N ALA A 45 -0.09 11.25 12.26
CA ALA A 45 -1.30 11.03 13.06
C ALA A 45 -1.98 9.68 12.73
N TYR A 46 -2.07 9.34 11.42
CA TYR A 46 -2.56 8.03 11.00
C TYR A 46 -1.66 6.88 11.48
N MET A 47 -0.34 6.99 11.32
CA MET A 47 0.58 5.92 11.75
C MET A 47 0.50 5.68 13.27
N ASP A 48 0.32 6.73 14.06
CA ASP A 48 0.18 6.61 15.51
C ASP A 48 -1.18 6.04 15.91
N ALA A 49 -2.27 6.42 15.23
CA ALA A 49 -3.57 5.79 15.40
C ALA A 49 -3.52 4.29 15.05
N ALA A 50 -2.84 3.92 13.97
CA ALA A 50 -2.65 2.51 13.59
C ALA A 50 -1.89 1.71 14.65
N LYS A 51 -0.84 2.27 15.26
CA LYS A 51 -0.10 1.62 16.36
C LYS A 51 -0.98 1.38 17.60
N ARG A 52 -1.95 2.26 17.86
CA ARG A 52 -2.92 2.10 18.97
C ARG A 52 -4.05 1.13 18.65
N GLY A 53 -4.19 0.69 17.38
CA GLY A 53 -5.30 -0.15 16.94
C GLY A 53 -6.60 0.62 16.63
N ASP A 54 -6.54 1.94 16.51
CA ASP A 54 -7.71 2.80 16.25
C ASP A 54 -8.14 2.77 14.78
N VAL A 55 -7.29 2.25 13.88
CA VAL A 55 -7.56 2.17 12.44
C VAL A 55 -8.14 0.81 12.10
N GLN A 56 -9.37 0.78 11.55
CA GLN A 56 -10.07 -0.45 11.20
C GLN A 56 -10.71 -0.35 9.82
N VAL A 57 -10.72 -1.45 9.06
CA VAL A 57 -11.46 -1.52 7.79
C VAL A 57 -12.95 -1.28 8.02
N GLY A 58 -13.60 -0.58 7.10
CA GLY A 58 -15.01 -0.19 7.22
C GLY A 58 -15.24 1.11 8.00
N ARG A 59 -14.18 1.75 8.52
CA ARG A 59 -14.24 3.07 9.17
C ARG A 59 -13.12 3.96 8.68
N VAL A 60 -13.42 5.23 8.46
CA VAL A 60 -12.41 6.22 8.06
C VAL A 60 -11.82 6.93 9.28
N LEU A 61 -10.55 7.32 9.16
CA LEU A 61 -9.88 8.17 10.13
C LEU A 61 -9.64 9.55 9.51
N VAL A 62 -10.15 10.59 10.13
CA VAL A 62 -9.99 11.97 9.66
C VAL A 62 -8.83 12.65 10.37
N THR A 63 -7.99 13.34 9.61
CA THR A 63 -6.90 14.16 10.13
C THR A 63 -6.93 15.54 9.49
N PRO A 64 -6.82 16.63 10.28
CA PRO A 64 -6.68 17.97 9.72
C PRO A 64 -5.31 18.14 9.07
N THR A 65 -5.23 18.98 8.05
CA THR A 65 -3.94 19.34 7.42
C THR A 65 -3.29 20.56 8.07
N HIS A 66 -4.07 21.40 8.76
CA HIS A 66 -3.67 22.70 9.30
C HIS A 66 -3.06 23.65 8.25
N ALA A 67 -3.26 23.35 6.96
CA ALA A 67 -2.74 24.15 5.87
C ALA A 67 -3.57 25.43 5.69
N LEU A 68 -2.91 26.55 5.37
CA LEU A 68 -3.57 27.84 5.07
C LEU A 68 -4.28 27.83 3.71
N SER A 69 -3.88 26.91 2.82
CA SER A 69 -4.47 26.73 1.49
C SER A 69 -4.40 25.23 1.12
N GLY A 70 -5.34 24.78 0.28
CA GLY A 70 -5.47 23.36 -0.10
C GLY A 70 -6.48 22.61 0.77
N PRO A 71 -6.39 21.28 0.84
CA PRO A 71 -7.35 20.47 1.55
C PRO A 71 -7.34 20.75 3.05
N ARG A 72 -8.50 20.89 3.65
CA ARG A 72 -8.66 20.99 5.11
C ARG A 72 -8.46 19.64 5.79
N TRP A 73 -8.81 18.56 5.11
CA TRP A 73 -8.86 17.22 5.66
C TRP A 73 -8.14 16.20 4.79
N VAL A 74 -7.39 15.32 5.42
CA VAL A 74 -6.98 14.03 4.85
C VAL A 74 -7.83 12.94 5.51
N ILE A 75 -8.56 12.19 4.70
CA ILE A 75 -9.43 11.10 5.16
C ILE A 75 -8.74 9.78 4.83
N HIS A 76 -8.18 9.13 5.84
CA HIS A 76 -7.55 7.83 5.70
C HIS A 76 -8.62 6.74 5.64
N PHE A 77 -8.67 6.04 4.51
CA PHE A 77 -9.65 5.01 4.21
C PHE A 77 -8.98 3.62 4.23
N PRO A 78 -9.14 2.83 5.29
CA PRO A 78 -8.53 1.51 5.38
C PRO A 78 -9.21 0.52 4.43
N THR A 79 -8.51 0.16 3.36
CA THR A 79 -8.97 -0.84 2.39
C THR A 79 -8.44 -2.23 2.68
N LYS A 80 -7.51 -2.36 3.66
CA LYS A 80 -6.82 -3.60 4.01
C LYS A 80 -6.53 -3.68 5.50
N ARG A 81 -6.58 -4.90 6.05
CA ARG A 81 -6.04 -5.17 7.39
C ARG A 81 -4.52 -5.18 7.40
N HIS A 82 -3.91 -5.75 6.38
CA HIS A 82 -2.46 -5.84 6.26
C HIS A 82 -2.03 -5.52 4.83
N TRP A 83 -0.92 -4.81 4.63
CA TRP A 83 -0.45 -4.36 3.31
C TRP A 83 -0.19 -5.47 2.30
N ARG A 84 0.07 -6.71 2.75
CA ARG A 84 0.26 -7.90 1.90
C ARG A 84 -1.04 -8.58 1.46
N HIS A 85 -2.13 -8.31 2.16
CA HIS A 85 -3.40 -8.98 1.89
C HIS A 85 -4.23 -8.21 0.86
N PRO A 86 -5.14 -8.89 0.14
CA PRO A 86 -6.07 -8.24 -0.76
C PRO A 86 -7.09 -7.40 0.01
N SER A 87 -7.70 -6.44 -0.67
CA SER A 87 -8.89 -5.73 -0.21
C SER A 87 -10.13 -6.60 -0.37
N LYS A 88 -11.21 -6.27 0.35
CA LYS A 88 -12.52 -6.88 0.21
C LYS A 88 -13.56 -5.82 -0.13
N LEU A 89 -14.49 -6.15 -1.01
CA LEU A 89 -15.53 -5.23 -1.45
C LEU A 89 -16.40 -4.76 -0.28
N GLN A 90 -16.69 -5.66 0.67
CA GLN A 90 -17.46 -5.33 1.87
C GLN A 90 -16.78 -4.22 2.70
N TRP A 91 -15.46 -4.23 2.83
CA TRP A 91 -14.73 -3.18 3.56
C TRP A 91 -14.79 -1.81 2.87
N VAL A 92 -14.87 -1.83 1.52
CA VAL A 92 -15.08 -0.61 0.74
C VAL A 92 -16.49 -0.08 0.95
N ARG A 93 -17.51 -0.95 0.91
CA ARG A 93 -18.90 -0.57 1.15
C ARG A 93 -19.08 0.05 2.54
N ASP A 94 -18.64 -0.65 3.58
CA ASP A 94 -18.76 -0.18 4.96
C ASP A 94 -18.01 1.15 5.16
N GLY A 95 -16.80 1.27 4.56
CA GLY A 95 -16.00 2.48 4.63
C GLY A 95 -16.61 3.66 3.86
N LEU A 96 -17.32 3.43 2.75
CA LEU A 96 -18.03 4.47 2.00
C LEU A 96 -19.23 4.99 2.79
N ALA A 97 -19.98 4.11 3.46
CA ALA A 97 -21.06 4.54 4.36
C ALA A 97 -20.53 5.42 5.51
N ASP A 98 -19.39 5.06 6.11
CA ASP A 98 -18.75 5.90 7.13
C ASP A 98 -18.18 7.21 6.55
N LEU A 99 -17.63 7.16 5.33
CA LEU A 99 -17.16 8.35 4.61
C LEU A 99 -18.31 9.34 4.36
N ARG A 100 -19.48 8.84 3.93
CA ARG A 100 -20.70 9.66 3.77
C ARG A 100 -21.07 10.38 5.06
N ARG A 101 -21.07 9.66 6.19
CA ARG A 101 -21.33 10.24 7.51
C ARG A 101 -20.35 11.38 7.82
N VAL A 102 -19.06 11.16 7.60
CA VAL A 102 -18.00 12.15 7.83
C VAL A 102 -18.13 13.36 6.93
N ILE A 103 -18.49 13.19 5.66
CA ILE A 103 -18.73 14.30 4.72
C ILE A 103 -19.81 15.23 5.27
N LEU A 104 -20.93 14.67 5.74
CA LEU A 104 -22.05 15.43 6.28
C LEU A 104 -21.71 16.08 7.65
N GLU A 105 -21.03 15.37 8.53
CA GLU A 105 -20.66 15.89 9.86
C GLU A 105 -19.64 17.04 9.82
N LEU A 106 -18.73 17.03 8.83
CA LEU A 106 -17.68 18.05 8.69
C LEU A 106 -18.02 19.14 7.67
N ASP A 107 -19.23 19.11 7.12
CA ASP A 107 -19.68 20.05 6.08
C ASP A 107 -18.65 20.18 4.94
N ILE A 108 -18.27 19.01 4.38
CA ILE A 108 -17.31 18.92 3.28
C ILE A 108 -18.03 19.22 1.98
N SER A 109 -17.63 20.28 1.29
CA SER A 109 -18.25 20.73 0.02
C SER A 109 -17.59 20.12 -1.21
N SER A 110 -16.35 19.63 -1.10
CA SER A 110 -15.65 18.95 -2.20
C SER A 110 -14.69 17.88 -1.69
N ILE A 111 -14.66 16.72 -2.37
CA ILE A 111 -13.84 15.58 -1.96
C ILE A 111 -13.26 14.84 -3.15
N ALA A 112 -11.97 14.50 -3.07
CA ALA A 112 -11.30 13.65 -4.06
C ALA A 112 -11.15 12.21 -3.54
N VAL A 113 -11.71 11.26 -4.28
CA VAL A 113 -11.79 9.84 -3.91
C VAL A 113 -10.95 9.01 -4.89
N PRO A 114 -9.94 8.27 -4.45
CA PRO A 114 -9.14 7.38 -5.28
C PRO A 114 -9.91 6.11 -5.65
N PRO A 115 -9.42 5.29 -6.60
CA PRO A 115 -10.00 3.98 -6.91
C PRO A 115 -9.76 3.01 -5.73
N LEU A 116 -10.70 3.01 -4.78
CA LEU A 116 -10.64 2.33 -3.49
C LEU A 116 -10.36 0.83 -3.64
N GLY A 117 -9.19 0.38 -3.17
CA GLY A 117 -8.80 -1.03 -3.23
C GLY A 117 -8.42 -1.56 -4.62
N CYS A 118 -8.54 -0.78 -5.71
CA CYS A 118 -8.30 -1.25 -7.08
C CYS A 118 -6.81 -1.37 -7.46
N GLY A 119 -5.92 -0.69 -6.76
CA GLY A 119 -4.48 -0.81 -7.01
C GLY A 119 -3.87 -2.07 -6.38
N ASN A 120 -3.02 -1.89 -5.37
CA ASN A 120 -2.43 -3.00 -4.62
C ASN A 120 -3.47 -3.86 -3.85
N GLY A 121 -4.74 -3.47 -3.84
CA GLY A 121 -5.85 -4.19 -3.21
C GLY A 121 -6.43 -5.32 -4.06
N GLY A 122 -6.31 -5.20 -5.38
CA GLY A 122 -6.73 -6.21 -6.34
C GLY A 122 -8.24 -6.27 -6.59
N LEU A 123 -9.00 -5.24 -6.19
CA LEU A 123 -10.41 -5.12 -6.56
C LEU A 123 -10.54 -4.59 -8.00
N ASP A 124 -11.61 -5.02 -8.68
CA ASP A 124 -11.97 -4.48 -9.98
C ASP A 124 -12.71 -3.15 -9.84
N TRP A 125 -12.38 -2.20 -10.72
CA TRP A 125 -13.03 -0.91 -10.73
C TRP A 125 -14.52 -1.01 -11.08
N SER A 126 -14.89 -1.95 -11.93
CA SER A 126 -16.29 -2.23 -12.27
C SER A 126 -17.15 -2.61 -11.07
N ASP A 127 -16.54 -3.16 -10.01
CA ASP A 127 -17.24 -3.52 -8.77
C ASP A 127 -17.24 -2.38 -7.75
N VAL A 128 -16.19 -1.54 -7.77
CA VAL A 128 -16.03 -0.45 -6.80
C VAL A 128 -16.78 0.82 -7.22
N ARG A 129 -16.81 1.13 -8.51
CA ARG A 129 -17.48 2.31 -9.04
C ARG A 129 -18.97 2.39 -8.64
N PRO A 130 -19.78 1.33 -8.80
CA PRO A 130 -21.19 1.36 -8.38
C PRO A 130 -21.38 1.65 -6.89
N LEU A 131 -20.45 1.21 -6.02
CA LEU A 131 -20.52 1.50 -4.59
C LEU A 131 -20.28 2.99 -4.29
N ILE A 132 -19.37 3.63 -5.03
CA ILE A 132 -19.14 5.07 -4.91
C ILE A 132 -20.39 5.83 -5.38
N GLU A 133 -21.01 5.39 -6.48
CA GLU A 133 -22.25 5.99 -7.00
C GLU A 133 -23.43 5.82 -6.03
N GLU A 134 -23.58 4.63 -5.43
CA GLU A 134 -24.61 4.31 -4.46
C GLU A 134 -24.52 5.17 -3.20
N GLU A 135 -23.30 5.30 -2.65
CA GLU A 135 -23.08 5.94 -1.35
C GLU A 135 -22.90 7.47 -1.42
N LEU A 136 -22.32 7.97 -2.51
CA LEU A 136 -21.97 9.39 -2.61
C LEU A 136 -22.73 10.15 -3.72
N GLY A 137 -23.51 9.45 -4.56
CA GLY A 137 -24.12 10.04 -5.75
C GLY A 137 -25.26 11.02 -5.47
N ASP A 138 -25.98 10.83 -4.39
CA ASP A 138 -27.13 11.62 -3.95
C ASP A 138 -26.77 12.75 -2.95
N LEU A 139 -25.47 12.94 -2.65
CA LEU A 139 -25.04 14.02 -1.76
C LEU A 139 -25.25 15.38 -2.43
N GLU A 140 -26.27 16.12 -1.97
CA GLU A 140 -26.55 17.46 -2.46
C GLU A 140 -25.51 18.47 -1.94
N GLY A 141 -25.07 19.38 -2.80
CA GLY A 141 -24.10 20.41 -2.46
C GLY A 141 -22.65 19.92 -2.33
N VAL A 142 -22.38 18.64 -2.56
CA VAL A 142 -21.03 18.06 -2.49
C VAL A 142 -20.50 17.74 -3.89
N GLU A 143 -19.32 18.25 -4.21
CA GLU A 143 -18.58 17.87 -5.41
C GLU A 143 -17.69 16.66 -5.09
N VAL A 144 -17.96 15.54 -5.76
CA VAL A 144 -17.16 14.31 -5.60
C VAL A 144 -16.31 14.10 -6.86
N LEU A 145 -14.99 14.19 -6.72
CA LEU A 145 -14.03 13.90 -7.76
C LEU A 145 -13.55 12.45 -7.61
N ALA A 146 -14.15 11.52 -8.35
CA ALA A 146 -13.80 10.11 -8.33
C ALA A 146 -12.67 9.82 -9.33
N PHE A 147 -11.51 9.38 -8.84
CA PHE A 147 -10.35 9.06 -9.67
C PHE A 147 -10.45 7.62 -10.19
N GLU A 148 -10.34 7.47 -11.50
CA GLU A 148 -10.31 6.17 -12.15
C GLU A 148 -8.90 5.57 -12.10
N PRO A 149 -8.79 4.21 -12.12
CA PRO A 149 -7.50 3.54 -12.23
C PRO A 149 -6.81 3.94 -13.53
N SER A 150 -5.68 4.62 -13.48
CA SER A 150 -4.87 4.89 -14.66
C SER A 150 -3.82 3.79 -14.86
N ALA A 151 -3.46 3.51 -16.13
CA ALA A 151 -2.43 2.52 -16.48
C ALA A 151 -1.08 2.80 -15.77
N ARG A 152 -0.81 4.07 -15.43
CA ARG A 152 0.39 4.50 -14.70
C ARG A 152 0.39 4.05 -13.23
N TYR A 153 -0.80 3.91 -12.61
CA TYR A 153 -1.00 3.52 -11.22
C TYR A 153 -1.68 2.15 -11.07
N ALA A 154 -2.09 1.53 -12.19
CA ALA A 154 -2.52 0.15 -12.17
C ALA A 154 -1.36 -0.70 -11.62
N ALA A 155 -1.58 -1.42 -10.53
CA ALA A 155 -0.67 -2.46 -10.14
C ALA A 155 -0.55 -3.37 -11.36
N LYS A 156 0.65 -3.44 -11.95
CA LYS A 156 0.88 -4.43 -13.02
C LYS A 156 0.37 -5.74 -12.47
N PRO A 157 -0.57 -6.43 -13.13
CA PRO A 157 -1.05 -7.70 -12.65
C PRO A 157 0.21 -8.50 -12.35
N LYS A 158 0.33 -9.01 -11.14
CA LYS A 158 1.38 -9.98 -10.86
C LYS A 158 1.10 -11.09 -11.85
N GLN A 159 1.85 -11.09 -12.96
CA GLN A 159 1.89 -12.25 -13.80
C GLN A 159 2.27 -13.38 -12.84
N ARG A 160 1.30 -14.25 -12.54
CA ARG A 160 1.57 -15.60 -12.04
C ARG A 160 2.20 -16.40 -13.19
N GLY A 161 3.18 -15.78 -13.82
CA GLY A 161 4.12 -16.43 -14.71
C GLY A 161 5.26 -16.88 -13.81
N VAL A 162 5.80 -18.02 -14.10
CA VAL A 162 7.05 -18.55 -13.59
C VAL A 162 8.00 -17.37 -13.41
N GLU A 163 8.22 -16.90 -12.18
CA GLU A 163 9.25 -15.89 -11.92
C GLU A 163 10.53 -16.49 -12.50
N GLN A 164 11.11 -15.82 -13.52
CA GLN A 164 12.37 -16.28 -14.06
C GLN A 164 13.35 -16.30 -12.88
N LEU A 165 13.73 -17.49 -12.47
CA LEU A 165 14.72 -17.68 -11.43
C LEU A 165 16.02 -17.06 -11.94
N THR A 166 16.41 -15.91 -11.37
CA THR A 166 17.74 -15.38 -11.64
C THR A 166 18.78 -16.38 -11.17
N ALA A 167 19.96 -16.43 -11.78
CA ALA A 167 21.04 -17.32 -11.36
C ALA A 167 21.32 -17.22 -9.85
N ALA A 168 21.27 -16.01 -9.27
CA ALA A 168 21.40 -15.80 -7.83
C ALA A 168 20.30 -16.49 -7.02
N ARG A 169 19.02 -16.34 -7.41
CA ARG A 169 17.89 -16.99 -6.72
C ARG A 169 17.96 -18.53 -6.84
N ALA A 170 18.31 -19.03 -8.04
CA ALA A 170 18.48 -20.45 -8.26
C ALA A 170 19.57 -21.05 -7.36
N LEU A 171 20.71 -20.37 -7.24
CA LEU A 171 21.83 -20.78 -6.39
C LEU A 171 21.45 -20.80 -4.91
N VAL A 172 20.76 -19.76 -4.42
CA VAL A 172 20.30 -19.71 -3.02
C VAL A 172 19.26 -20.79 -2.75
N ALA A 173 18.32 -21.02 -3.65
CA ALA A 173 17.32 -22.07 -3.50
C ALA A 173 17.97 -23.48 -3.46
N GLU A 174 18.92 -23.76 -4.37
CA GLU A 174 19.64 -25.03 -4.41
C GLU A 174 20.52 -25.22 -3.15
N MET A 175 21.15 -24.15 -2.69
CA MET A 175 21.94 -24.17 -1.44
C MET A 175 21.05 -24.50 -0.25
N ILE A 176 19.88 -23.88 -0.12
CA ILE A 176 18.90 -24.18 0.95
C ILE A 176 18.43 -25.64 0.83
N ARG A 177 18.11 -26.10 -0.39
CA ARG A 177 17.68 -27.48 -0.63
C ARG A 177 18.73 -28.51 -0.17
N ARG A 178 20.01 -28.26 -0.44
CA ARG A 178 21.11 -29.15 -0.01
C ARG A 178 21.39 -29.09 1.48
N TYR A 179 21.23 -27.92 2.09
CA TYR A 179 21.44 -27.71 3.53
C TYR A 179 20.30 -28.27 4.37
N SER A 180 19.06 -28.18 3.89
CA SER A 180 17.86 -28.67 4.58
C SER A 180 17.80 -30.21 4.51
N VAL A 181 18.51 -30.87 5.38
CA VAL A 181 18.51 -32.34 5.52
C VAL A 181 17.45 -32.73 6.55
N LEU A 182 16.65 -33.77 6.28
CA LEU A 182 15.69 -34.37 7.21
C LEU A 182 14.53 -33.47 7.69
N GLY A 183 14.03 -32.56 6.81
CA GLY A 183 12.80 -31.78 7.10
C GLY A 183 12.97 -30.62 8.07
N MET A 184 14.19 -30.31 8.51
CA MET A 184 14.46 -29.09 9.28
C MET A 184 14.61 -27.89 8.34
N GLY A 185 13.79 -26.86 8.54
CA GLY A 185 13.85 -25.62 7.76
C GLY A 185 15.11 -24.81 8.04
N CYS A 186 15.62 -24.14 7.02
CA CYS A 186 16.75 -23.22 7.15
C CYS A 186 16.28 -21.87 7.70
N THR A 187 16.91 -21.37 8.76
CA THR A 187 16.61 -20.04 9.33
C THR A 187 17.19 -18.93 8.45
N ASN A 188 16.63 -17.71 8.56
CA ASN A 188 17.17 -16.56 7.83
C ASN A 188 18.65 -16.28 8.12
N LEU A 189 19.10 -16.52 9.35
CA LEU A 189 20.51 -16.34 9.73
C LEU A 189 21.40 -17.39 9.05
N GLU A 190 20.96 -18.63 8.98
CA GLU A 190 21.69 -19.69 8.27
C GLU A 190 21.74 -19.41 6.76
N VAL A 191 20.64 -18.96 6.15
CA VAL A 191 20.64 -18.54 4.73
C VAL A 191 21.66 -17.42 4.48
N GLN A 192 21.73 -16.41 5.35
CA GLN A 192 22.70 -15.33 5.23
C GLN A 192 24.14 -15.83 5.31
N LYS A 193 24.46 -16.70 6.29
CA LYS A 193 25.81 -17.28 6.44
C LYS A 193 26.19 -18.15 5.24
N LEU A 194 25.27 -19.00 4.79
CA LEU A 194 25.48 -19.86 3.62
C LEU A 194 25.72 -19.04 2.34
N ALA A 195 24.94 -17.96 2.14
CA ALA A 195 25.12 -17.07 1.01
C ALA A 195 26.48 -16.34 1.05
N TRP A 196 26.95 -15.95 2.25
CA TRP A 196 28.26 -15.36 2.42
C TRP A 196 29.40 -16.35 2.09
N PHE A 197 29.31 -17.61 2.57
CA PHE A 197 30.27 -18.64 2.23
C PHE A 197 30.28 -18.93 0.73
N LEU A 198 29.12 -19.01 0.10
CA LEU A 198 29.00 -19.24 -1.33
C LEU A 198 29.67 -18.12 -2.14
N GLN A 199 29.47 -16.86 -1.75
CA GLN A 199 30.12 -15.71 -2.37
C GLN A 199 31.65 -15.76 -2.21
N ARG A 200 32.13 -16.16 -1.03
CA ARG A 200 33.58 -16.39 -0.79
C ARG A 200 34.14 -17.50 -1.67
N ALA A 201 33.41 -18.60 -1.84
CA ALA A 201 33.81 -19.71 -2.69
C ALA A 201 33.97 -19.27 -4.16
N PHE A 202 33.06 -18.47 -4.70
CA PHE A 202 33.20 -17.88 -6.04
C PHE A 202 34.45 -17.01 -6.19
N LYS A 203 34.75 -16.22 -5.17
CA LYS A 203 35.95 -15.37 -5.14
C LYS A 203 37.24 -16.22 -5.13
N VAL A 204 37.29 -17.28 -4.33
CA VAL A 204 38.45 -18.18 -4.26
C VAL A 204 38.62 -18.97 -5.55
N ALA A 205 37.52 -19.41 -6.17
CA ALA A 205 37.51 -20.13 -7.43
C ALA A 205 37.85 -19.23 -8.66
N GLY A 206 37.97 -17.93 -8.49
CA GLY A 206 38.25 -16.99 -9.58
C GLY A 206 37.10 -16.87 -10.61
N THR A 207 35.89 -17.31 -10.24
CA THR A 207 34.70 -17.23 -11.10
C THR A 207 33.89 -15.98 -10.76
N GLY A 208 33.09 -15.47 -11.72
CA GLY A 208 32.23 -14.32 -11.50
C GLY A 208 31.22 -14.59 -10.38
N ASP A 209 30.99 -13.60 -9.49
CA ASP A 209 30.02 -13.67 -8.42
C ASP A 209 28.58 -13.36 -8.91
N PRO A 210 27.73 -14.38 -9.08
CA PRO A 210 26.33 -14.17 -9.51
C PRO A 210 25.43 -13.61 -8.43
N LEU A 211 25.83 -13.70 -7.14
CA LEU A 211 25.00 -13.25 -6.01
C LEU A 211 25.03 -11.73 -5.84
N ARG A 212 26.18 -11.10 -6.06
CA ARG A 212 26.39 -9.63 -5.94
C ARG A 212 25.85 -9.05 -4.63
N LEU A 213 25.93 -9.82 -3.55
CA LEU A 213 25.44 -9.43 -2.24
C LEU A 213 26.43 -8.49 -1.54
N ARG A 214 25.92 -7.55 -0.77
CA ARG A 214 26.73 -6.72 0.13
C ARG A 214 26.47 -7.15 1.56
N PHE A 215 27.51 -7.60 2.26
CA PHE A 215 27.46 -7.96 3.66
C PHE A 215 28.10 -6.88 4.52
N THR A 216 27.47 -6.55 5.64
CA THR A 216 28.02 -5.68 6.67
C THR A 216 28.20 -6.47 7.94
N ALA A 217 29.35 -6.29 8.62
CA ALA A 217 29.62 -6.96 9.89
C ALA A 217 28.55 -6.60 10.94
N ASN A 218 28.00 -7.61 11.61
CA ASN A 218 27.02 -7.43 12.66
C ASN A 218 27.31 -8.43 13.82
N ARG A 219 26.65 -8.23 14.97
CA ARG A 219 26.84 -9.01 16.21
C ARG A 219 26.72 -10.53 16.01
N TYR A 220 25.94 -10.98 15.03
CA TYR A 220 25.65 -12.41 14.77
C TYR A 220 26.23 -12.93 13.44
N GLY A 221 27.09 -12.17 12.80
CA GLY A 221 27.76 -12.55 11.54
C GLY A 221 27.64 -11.48 10.45
N PRO A 222 28.15 -11.77 9.24
CA PRO A 222 28.07 -10.89 8.10
C PRO A 222 26.66 -10.72 7.60
#